data_67f9a69d194816a4243ce7a1600ff0a9
#
_entry.id   67f9a69d194816a4243ce7a1600ff0a9
#
_cell.length_a   1.000
_cell.length_b   1.000
_cell.length_c   1.000
_cell.angle_alpha   90.00
_cell.angle_beta   90.00
_cell.angle_gamma   90.00
#
_symmetry.space_group_name_H-M   'P 1'
#
loop_
_entity.id
_entity.type
_entity.pdbx_description
1 polymer ?
#
loop_
_entity_poly.entity_id
_entity_poly.type
_entity_poly.pdbx_seq_one_letter_code
_entity_poly.pdbx_strand_id
1 'polypeptide(L)'
;MNKRLLCHIIGNVVRVCGALMALPIVVSLILRSGDTMPLVLSMLIALAVGTALSLIQPRRDTLRAREGFAIVAFSWIIVSFLGGLPFYFSGYVPSLVDCFFETVSGFTTTGATILTDVEALPKGLLFWRSFTHWAGGMGVLVLSLALIPKMGARSIHLMRAESPGPSTDKLVPRVANNAKILYEIYVAISLFMVAALLFCGLDLYDALVHMFGAAGTGGFGTYADSIAHFNSVAVDVVVGVFMALFGVNFSIYYFLIRRNWKAAFGNSELRWYLGILLSVSCIIAVNIMPMYGGNFFTSLRYSFFQCSSIMTTTGYATADFDLWPQLSRVLLVMLMFIGASAGSTGGGLKVVRLQLLLKSMVRDIRRTVHPKSVNTVKLDGHTVDENILSGVQGFFFAYFLILILATVVVSLDGFSFETNFTAVVATLSNIGPGLGMVGPTGNFAAFSDLSKIVLSLCMLIGRLEIFPVLMLVSPSAWRK
;
A
#
# COMPACT_ATOMS: atom_id res chain seq x y z
N MET A 1 25.95 -12.23 8.53
CA MET A 1 24.83 -12.25 7.55
C MET A 1 25.16 -13.21 6.42
N ASN A 2 24.23 -14.07 6.02
CA ASN A 2 24.44 -15.07 4.94
C ASN A 2 24.12 -14.43 3.57
N LYS A 3 25.15 -13.77 2.98
CA LYS A 3 25.00 -13.07 1.69
C LYS A 3 24.54 -14.00 0.55
N ARG A 4 24.96 -15.28 0.55
CA ARG A 4 24.57 -16.24 -0.50
C ARG A 4 23.06 -16.57 -0.41
N LEU A 5 22.54 -16.78 0.80
CA LEU A 5 21.11 -17.02 1.01
C LEU A 5 20.29 -15.80 0.58
N LEU A 6 20.78 -14.60 0.91
CA LEU A 6 20.15 -13.34 0.51
C LEU A 6 20.05 -13.24 -1.02
N CYS A 7 21.16 -13.41 -1.74
CA CYS A 7 21.16 -13.38 -3.21
C CYS A 7 20.22 -14.44 -3.81
N HIS A 8 20.24 -15.67 -3.26
CA HIS A 8 19.39 -16.76 -3.76
C HIS A 8 17.89 -16.44 -3.63
N ILE A 9 17.45 -15.92 -2.48
CA ILE A 9 16.04 -15.61 -2.26
C ILE A 9 15.64 -14.40 -3.12
N ILE A 10 16.43 -13.33 -3.15
CA ILE A 10 16.16 -12.15 -4.00
C ILE A 10 16.08 -12.57 -5.46
N GLY A 11 17.00 -13.45 -5.93
CA GLY A 11 16.97 -13.97 -7.29
C GLY A 11 15.65 -14.67 -7.63
N ASN A 12 15.11 -15.47 -6.72
CA ASN A 12 13.81 -16.11 -6.91
C ASN A 12 12.65 -15.10 -6.96
N VAL A 13 12.67 -14.09 -6.11
CA VAL A 13 11.64 -13.01 -6.12
C VAL A 13 11.68 -12.25 -7.45
N VAL A 14 12.88 -11.87 -7.90
CA VAL A 14 13.07 -11.16 -9.18
C VAL A 14 12.61 -12.03 -10.37
N ARG A 15 12.87 -13.33 -10.35
CA ARG A 15 12.36 -14.26 -11.39
C ARG A 15 10.84 -14.31 -11.44
N VAL A 16 10.19 -14.37 -10.28
CA VAL A 16 8.72 -14.33 -10.21
C VAL A 16 8.20 -13.02 -10.81
N CYS A 17 8.75 -11.87 -10.40
CA CYS A 17 8.36 -10.58 -10.94
C CYS A 17 8.62 -10.47 -12.45
N GLY A 18 9.77 -10.97 -12.93
CA GLY A 18 10.04 -11.04 -14.36
C GLY A 18 9.03 -11.90 -15.11
N ALA A 19 8.64 -13.06 -14.57
CA ALA A 19 7.62 -13.91 -15.17
C ALA A 19 6.23 -13.25 -15.22
N LEU A 20 5.88 -12.43 -14.21
CA LEU A 20 4.62 -11.69 -14.18
C LEU A 20 4.53 -10.61 -15.28
N MET A 21 5.66 -10.13 -15.82
CA MET A 21 5.67 -9.23 -16.98
C MET A 21 5.12 -9.89 -18.25
N ALA A 22 4.97 -11.22 -18.29
CA ALA A 22 4.30 -11.89 -19.39
C ALA A 22 2.84 -11.45 -19.58
N LEU A 23 2.14 -11.06 -18.50
CA LEU A 23 0.75 -10.61 -18.57
C LEU A 23 0.59 -9.30 -19.38
N PRO A 24 1.29 -8.20 -19.08
CA PRO A 24 1.22 -6.98 -19.89
C PRO A 24 1.73 -7.19 -21.32
N ILE A 25 2.67 -8.12 -21.57
CA ILE A 25 3.09 -8.49 -22.94
C ILE A 25 1.92 -9.07 -23.73
N VAL A 26 1.16 -10.00 -23.13
CA VAL A 26 -0.04 -10.58 -23.76
C VAL A 26 -1.09 -9.49 -24.05
N VAL A 27 -1.32 -8.57 -23.09
CA VAL A 27 -2.23 -7.43 -23.28
C VAL A 27 -1.74 -6.53 -24.42
N SER A 28 -0.45 -6.19 -24.45
CA SER A 28 0.15 -5.39 -25.52
C SER A 28 -0.02 -6.01 -26.91
N LEU A 29 0.14 -7.35 -27.01
CA LEU A 29 -0.07 -8.09 -28.27
C LEU A 29 -1.54 -8.11 -28.70
N ILE A 30 -2.47 -8.38 -27.78
CA ILE A 30 -3.90 -8.42 -28.07
C ILE A 30 -4.42 -7.05 -28.52
N LEU A 31 -4.03 -6.00 -27.80
CA LEU A 31 -4.47 -4.62 -28.08
C LEU A 31 -3.61 -3.89 -29.12
N ARG A 32 -2.53 -4.53 -29.60
CA ARG A 32 -1.58 -3.96 -30.58
C ARG A 32 -1.08 -2.58 -30.17
N SER A 33 -0.74 -2.40 -28.91
CA SER A 33 -0.38 -1.09 -28.33
C SER A 33 1.05 -0.62 -28.68
N GLY A 34 1.89 -1.48 -29.28
CA GLY A 34 3.23 -1.10 -29.77
C GLY A 34 4.36 -1.13 -28.72
N ASP A 35 4.06 -1.39 -27.47
CA ASP A 35 4.99 -1.41 -26.34
C ASP A 35 5.49 -2.83 -25.97
N THR A 36 5.26 -3.80 -26.84
CA THR A 36 5.63 -5.20 -26.61
C THR A 36 7.14 -5.36 -26.46
N MET A 37 7.97 -4.69 -27.29
CA MET A 37 9.43 -4.84 -27.27
C MET A 37 10.08 -4.34 -25.97
N PRO A 38 9.75 -3.13 -25.44
CA PRO A 38 10.20 -2.68 -24.13
C PRO A 38 9.85 -3.63 -22.99
N LEU A 39 8.63 -4.19 -22.99
CA LEU A 39 8.18 -5.16 -22.00
C LEU A 39 8.95 -6.49 -22.08
N VAL A 40 9.16 -7.05 -23.29
CA VAL A 40 9.91 -8.28 -23.50
C VAL A 40 11.37 -8.11 -23.08
N LEU A 41 12.03 -7.01 -23.48
CA LEU A 41 13.42 -6.75 -23.12
C LEU A 41 13.59 -6.67 -21.59
N SER A 42 12.69 -5.94 -20.93
CA SER A 42 12.70 -5.80 -19.47
C SER A 42 12.44 -7.14 -18.75
N MET A 43 11.52 -7.96 -19.26
CA MET A 43 11.26 -9.30 -18.78
C MET A 43 12.52 -10.18 -18.87
N LEU A 44 13.19 -10.17 -20.02
CA LEU A 44 14.41 -10.96 -20.24
C LEU A 44 15.54 -10.53 -19.30
N ILE A 45 15.73 -9.23 -19.10
CA ILE A 45 16.72 -8.69 -18.15
C ILE A 45 16.39 -9.14 -16.74
N ALA A 46 15.13 -9.00 -16.29
CA ALA A 46 14.70 -9.42 -14.96
C ALA A 46 14.88 -10.93 -14.75
N LEU A 47 14.54 -11.76 -15.74
CA LEU A 47 14.74 -13.20 -15.67
C LEU A 47 16.23 -13.58 -15.67
N ALA A 48 17.07 -12.91 -16.45
CA ALA A 48 18.51 -13.13 -16.48
C ALA A 48 19.16 -12.78 -15.13
N VAL A 49 18.89 -11.58 -14.60
CA VAL A 49 19.38 -11.12 -13.28
C VAL A 49 18.87 -12.05 -12.17
N GLY A 50 17.59 -12.35 -12.17
CA GLY A 50 16.98 -13.23 -11.17
C GLY A 50 17.55 -14.65 -11.22
N THR A 51 17.83 -15.19 -12.41
CA THR A 51 18.45 -16.51 -12.58
C THR A 51 19.90 -16.48 -12.11
N ALA A 52 20.70 -15.49 -12.50
CA ALA A 52 22.08 -15.35 -12.05
C ALA A 52 22.19 -15.28 -10.51
N LEU A 53 21.31 -14.51 -9.85
CA LEU A 53 21.28 -14.43 -8.40
C LEU A 53 20.79 -15.75 -7.76
N SER A 54 19.83 -16.45 -8.35
CA SER A 54 19.28 -17.69 -7.81
C SER A 54 20.23 -18.89 -7.94
N LEU A 55 21.19 -18.86 -8.84
CA LEU A 55 22.24 -19.89 -8.98
C LEU A 55 23.27 -19.85 -7.83
N ILE A 56 23.32 -18.77 -7.05
CA ILE A 56 24.19 -18.65 -5.88
C ILE A 56 23.58 -19.49 -4.74
N GLN A 57 23.96 -20.76 -4.66
CA GLN A 57 23.44 -21.67 -3.65
C GLN A 57 23.90 -21.32 -2.23
N PRO A 58 23.00 -21.31 -1.24
CA PRO A 58 23.33 -21.03 0.15
C PRO A 58 24.09 -22.23 0.77
N ARG A 59 25.15 -21.94 1.53
CA ARG A 59 25.89 -22.97 2.29
C ARG A 59 25.18 -23.42 3.56
N ARG A 60 24.30 -22.58 4.12
CA ARG A 60 23.51 -22.83 5.32
C ARG A 60 22.08 -22.34 5.07
N ASP A 61 21.13 -23.11 5.55
CA ASP A 61 19.71 -22.89 5.29
C ASP A 61 18.99 -22.15 6.43
N THR A 62 19.71 -21.73 7.47
CA THR A 62 19.12 -21.03 8.61
C THR A 62 18.96 -19.54 8.30
N LEU A 63 17.72 -19.05 8.34
CA LEU A 63 17.36 -17.64 8.18
C LEU A 63 17.15 -17.01 9.57
N ARG A 64 17.91 -15.97 9.89
CA ARG A 64 17.70 -15.15 11.09
C ARG A 64 16.78 -13.97 10.76
N ALA A 65 16.09 -13.41 11.77
CA ALA A 65 15.19 -12.27 11.57
C ALA A 65 15.84 -11.09 10.83
N ARG A 66 17.09 -10.74 11.20
CA ARG A 66 17.85 -9.67 10.52
C ARG A 66 18.09 -9.92 9.02
N GLU A 67 18.27 -11.19 8.65
CA GLU A 67 18.44 -11.57 7.24
C GLU A 67 17.12 -11.49 6.48
N GLY A 68 16.00 -11.84 7.15
CA GLY A 68 14.66 -11.68 6.61
C GLY A 68 14.36 -10.21 6.27
N PHE A 69 14.62 -9.31 7.18
CA PHE A 69 14.42 -7.87 6.94
C PHE A 69 15.28 -7.33 5.79
N ALA A 70 16.56 -7.73 5.72
CA ALA A 70 17.43 -7.32 4.61
C ALA A 70 16.95 -7.87 3.27
N ILE A 71 16.51 -9.15 3.21
CA ILE A 71 15.95 -9.74 2.00
C ILE A 71 14.74 -8.95 1.53
N VAL A 72 13.81 -8.65 2.44
CA VAL A 72 12.60 -7.89 2.11
C VAL A 72 12.98 -6.54 1.51
N ALA A 73 13.75 -5.72 2.21
CA ALA A 73 14.06 -4.37 1.77
C ALA A 73 14.84 -4.34 0.43
N PHE A 74 15.85 -5.21 0.25
CA PHE A 74 16.58 -5.28 -1.02
C PHE A 74 15.71 -5.84 -2.16
N SER A 75 14.82 -6.79 -1.88
CA SER A 75 13.89 -7.30 -2.90
C SER A 75 13.02 -6.18 -3.45
N TRP A 76 12.43 -5.35 -2.58
CA TRP A 76 11.58 -4.24 -2.97
C TRP A 76 12.34 -3.21 -3.83
N ILE A 77 13.56 -2.85 -3.44
CA ILE A 77 14.40 -1.91 -4.19
C ILE A 77 14.73 -2.48 -5.59
N ILE A 78 15.19 -3.74 -5.65
CA ILE A 78 15.63 -4.35 -6.91
C ILE A 78 14.45 -4.61 -7.84
N VAL A 79 13.31 -5.10 -7.31
CA VAL A 79 12.09 -5.35 -8.09
C VAL A 79 11.54 -4.04 -8.64
N SER A 80 11.52 -2.96 -7.84
CA SER A 80 11.08 -1.65 -8.31
C SER A 80 12.01 -1.10 -9.40
N PHE A 81 13.32 -1.25 -9.26
CA PHE A 81 14.27 -0.80 -10.29
C PHE A 81 14.08 -1.55 -11.61
N LEU A 82 14.00 -2.88 -11.54
CA LEU A 82 13.82 -3.72 -12.74
C LEU A 82 12.41 -3.55 -13.35
N GLY A 83 11.41 -3.34 -12.51
CA GLY A 83 10.04 -3.07 -12.93
C GLY A 83 9.85 -1.72 -13.63
N GLY A 84 10.78 -0.76 -13.42
CA GLY A 84 10.82 0.53 -14.10
C GLY A 84 11.42 0.49 -15.51
N LEU A 85 12.16 -0.56 -15.84
CA LEU A 85 12.83 -0.67 -17.15
C LEU A 85 11.88 -0.60 -18.36
N PRO A 86 10.65 -1.15 -18.33
CA PRO A 86 9.71 -0.99 -19.44
C PRO A 86 9.41 0.47 -19.77
N PHE A 87 9.26 1.33 -18.76
CA PHE A 87 9.01 2.75 -18.95
C PHE A 87 10.22 3.47 -19.56
N TYR A 88 11.43 3.11 -19.13
CA TYR A 88 12.69 3.64 -19.68
C TYR A 88 12.91 3.23 -21.13
N PHE A 89 12.81 1.93 -21.44
CA PHE A 89 13.04 1.42 -22.80
C PHE A 89 11.96 1.84 -23.80
N SER A 90 10.77 2.17 -23.34
CA SER A 90 9.71 2.71 -24.19
C SER A 90 9.97 4.14 -24.64
N GLY A 91 10.85 4.88 -23.94
CA GLY A 91 11.12 6.30 -24.18
C GLY A 91 10.06 7.27 -23.65
N TYR A 92 8.94 6.77 -23.09
CA TYR A 92 7.91 7.65 -22.51
C TYR A 92 8.37 8.32 -21.21
N VAL A 93 9.24 7.66 -20.44
CA VAL A 93 9.85 8.21 -19.22
C VAL A 93 11.38 8.13 -19.37
N PRO A 94 12.04 9.20 -19.84
CA PRO A 94 13.46 9.17 -20.17
C PRO A 94 14.39 9.17 -18.93
N SER A 95 13.89 9.60 -17.76
CA SER A 95 14.67 9.65 -16.52
C SER A 95 14.58 8.31 -15.76
N LEU A 96 15.73 7.73 -15.42
CA LEU A 96 15.78 6.53 -14.56
C LEU A 96 15.26 6.79 -13.15
N VAL A 97 15.42 8.02 -12.63
CA VAL A 97 14.88 8.40 -11.31
C VAL A 97 13.36 8.42 -11.36
N ASP A 98 12.78 8.96 -12.43
CA ASP A 98 11.33 8.99 -12.63
C ASP A 98 10.76 7.58 -12.83
N CYS A 99 11.43 6.72 -13.62
CA CYS A 99 11.04 5.32 -13.77
C CYS A 99 11.06 4.58 -12.43
N PHE A 100 12.09 4.81 -11.62
CA PHE A 100 12.21 4.21 -10.29
C PHE A 100 11.11 4.72 -9.36
N PHE A 101 10.85 6.04 -9.32
CA PHE A 101 9.77 6.65 -8.53
C PHE A 101 8.41 6.03 -8.88
N GLU A 102 8.05 6.00 -10.17
CA GLU A 102 6.78 5.46 -10.67
C GLU A 102 6.60 3.98 -10.27
N THR A 103 7.68 3.21 -10.38
CA THR A 103 7.61 1.76 -10.08
C THR A 103 7.68 1.46 -8.59
N VAL A 104 8.44 2.24 -7.81
CA VAL A 104 8.35 2.18 -6.34
C VAL A 104 6.93 2.49 -5.91
N SER A 105 6.33 3.57 -6.44
CA SER A 105 4.94 3.92 -6.20
C SER A 105 3.99 2.78 -6.58
N GLY A 106 4.24 2.13 -7.72
CA GLY A 106 3.49 0.97 -8.18
C GLY A 106 3.54 -0.19 -7.19
N PHE A 107 4.71 -0.72 -6.91
CA PHE A 107 4.85 -1.89 -6.03
C PHE A 107 4.52 -1.59 -4.57
N THR A 108 4.86 -0.41 -4.03
CA THR A 108 4.49 -0.02 -2.67
C THR A 108 3.02 0.38 -2.54
N THR A 109 2.28 0.30 -3.65
CA THR A 109 0.85 0.63 -3.70
C THR A 109 0.55 2.06 -3.20
N THR A 110 1.41 3.01 -3.57
CA THR A 110 1.28 4.41 -3.16
C THR A 110 0.38 5.19 -4.11
N GLY A 111 0.55 5.04 -5.43
CA GLY A 111 -0.25 5.76 -6.41
C GLY A 111 0.22 7.19 -6.72
N ALA A 112 1.32 7.64 -6.13
CA ALA A 112 1.98 8.89 -6.52
C ALA A 112 2.59 8.72 -7.92
N THR A 113 2.37 9.70 -8.81
CA THR A 113 2.83 9.61 -10.20
C THR A 113 3.67 10.82 -10.61
N ILE A 114 4.68 10.56 -11.45
CA ILE A 114 5.45 11.59 -12.15
C ILE A 114 4.89 11.87 -13.55
N LEU A 115 3.89 11.11 -14.00
CA LEU A 115 3.32 11.26 -15.32
C LEU A 115 2.44 12.51 -15.34
N THR A 116 2.71 13.38 -16.29
CA THR A 116 1.87 14.57 -16.55
C THR A 116 0.70 14.25 -17.48
N ASP A 117 0.86 13.24 -18.33
CA ASP A 117 -0.16 12.72 -19.23
C ASP A 117 -0.14 11.18 -19.14
N VAL A 118 -1.10 10.64 -18.39
CA VAL A 118 -1.24 9.20 -18.19
C VAL A 118 -1.76 8.52 -19.45
N GLU A 119 -2.62 9.19 -20.20
CA GLU A 119 -3.32 8.64 -21.36
C GLU A 119 -2.39 8.50 -22.58
N ALA A 120 -1.27 9.24 -22.60
CA ALA A 120 -0.24 9.09 -23.62
C ALA A 120 0.50 7.75 -23.56
N LEU A 121 0.45 7.03 -22.44
CA LEU A 121 1.12 5.74 -22.32
C LEU A 121 0.37 4.64 -23.08
N PRO A 122 1.10 3.73 -23.76
CA PRO A 122 0.50 2.55 -24.38
C PRO A 122 -0.19 1.65 -23.36
N LYS A 123 -1.24 0.96 -23.80
CA LYS A 123 -2.10 0.12 -22.92
C LYS A 123 -1.36 -1.01 -22.21
N GLY A 124 -0.31 -1.58 -22.80
CA GLY A 124 0.51 -2.60 -22.12
C GLY A 124 1.29 -2.04 -20.93
N LEU A 125 1.86 -0.83 -21.08
CA LEU A 125 2.55 -0.13 -19.99
C LEU A 125 1.58 0.33 -18.90
N LEU A 126 0.39 0.86 -19.25
CA LEU A 126 -0.65 1.21 -18.28
C LEU A 126 -1.14 -0.02 -17.51
N PHE A 127 -1.29 -1.15 -18.21
CA PHE A 127 -1.63 -2.41 -17.56
C PHE A 127 -0.54 -2.84 -16.57
N TRP A 128 0.75 -2.79 -16.98
CA TRP A 128 1.88 -3.10 -16.10
C TRP A 128 1.89 -2.20 -14.88
N ARG A 129 1.74 -0.89 -15.09
CA ARG A 129 1.68 0.13 -14.03
C ARG A 129 0.64 -0.23 -12.96
N SER A 130 -0.59 -0.49 -13.36
CA SER A 130 -1.67 -0.84 -12.43
C SER A 130 -1.53 -2.25 -11.85
N PHE A 131 -0.99 -3.21 -12.63
CA PHE A 131 -0.74 -4.57 -12.17
C PHE A 131 0.32 -4.62 -11.06
N THR A 132 1.30 -3.69 -11.04
CA THR A 132 2.26 -3.59 -9.94
C THR A 132 1.57 -3.33 -8.60
N HIS A 133 0.44 -2.58 -8.57
CA HIS A 133 -0.36 -2.41 -7.36
C HIS A 133 -0.97 -3.73 -6.89
N TRP A 134 -1.56 -4.50 -7.79
CA TRP A 134 -2.15 -5.78 -7.42
C TRP A 134 -1.11 -6.77 -6.89
N ALA A 135 0.06 -6.85 -7.52
CA ALA A 135 1.17 -7.67 -7.08
C ALA A 135 1.78 -7.18 -5.75
N GLY A 136 1.88 -5.85 -5.57
CA GLY A 136 2.40 -5.21 -4.36
C GLY A 136 1.43 -5.24 -3.18
N GLY A 137 0.11 -5.25 -3.43
CA GLY A 137 -0.93 -5.18 -2.39
C GLY A 137 -0.84 -6.29 -1.35
N MET A 138 -0.65 -7.52 -1.79
CA MET A 138 -0.43 -8.67 -0.89
C MET A 138 1.06 -8.94 -0.59
N GLY A 139 1.94 -8.01 -0.98
CA GLY A 139 3.39 -8.15 -0.82
C GLY A 139 4.01 -9.10 -1.84
N VAL A 140 5.02 -8.60 -2.55
CA VAL A 140 5.74 -9.38 -3.59
C VAL A 140 6.37 -10.66 -3.01
N LEU A 141 6.80 -10.63 -1.74
CA LEU A 141 7.38 -11.80 -1.08
C LEU A 141 6.33 -12.80 -0.64
N VAL A 142 5.14 -12.36 -0.19
CA VAL A 142 4.03 -13.27 0.11
C VAL A 142 3.56 -13.97 -1.15
N LEU A 143 3.48 -13.25 -2.28
CA LEU A 143 3.22 -13.84 -3.60
C LEU A 143 4.28 -14.88 -3.97
N SER A 144 5.56 -14.54 -3.80
CA SER A 144 6.67 -15.45 -4.08
C SER A 144 6.65 -16.69 -3.18
N LEU A 145 6.25 -16.54 -1.91
CA LEU A 145 6.09 -17.66 -0.97
C LEU A 145 4.91 -18.56 -1.34
N ALA A 146 3.82 -18.00 -1.85
CA ALA A 146 2.66 -18.77 -2.32
C ALA A 146 3.01 -19.59 -3.57
N LEU A 147 3.83 -19.02 -4.47
CA LEU A 147 4.24 -19.66 -5.73
C LEU A 147 5.43 -20.65 -5.57
N ILE A 148 6.24 -20.53 -4.50
CA ILE A 148 7.42 -21.38 -4.26
C ILE A 148 7.25 -22.17 -2.94
N PRO A 149 6.49 -23.28 -2.94
CA PRO A 149 6.14 -24.02 -1.72
C PRO A 149 7.34 -24.64 -0.94
N LYS A 150 8.51 -24.74 -1.58
CA LYS A 150 9.72 -25.36 -0.99
C LYS A 150 10.44 -24.51 0.07
N MET A 151 9.99 -23.29 0.36
CA MET A 151 10.66 -22.41 1.33
C MET A 151 10.34 -22.72 2.82
N GLY A 152 9.40 -23.60 3.12
CA GLY A 152 9.18 -24.25 4.42
C GLY A 152 9.18 -23.31 5.65
N ALA A 153 9.80 -23.76 6.76
CA ALA A 153 9.89 -23.00 8.01
C ALA A 153 10.64 -21.63 7.92
N ARG A 154 11.36 -21.40 6.82
CA ARG A 154 12.05 -20.11 6.52
C ARG A 154 11.09 -18.96 6.28
N SER A 155 9.87 -19.27 5.85
CA SER A 155 8.84 -18.28 5.46
C SER A 155 8.32 -17.45 6.64
N ILE A 156 8.44 -17.94 7.90
CA ILE A 156 7.93 -17.23 9.08
C ILE A 156 8.59 -15.86 9.28
N HIS A 157 9.91 -15.77 9.11
CA HIS A 157 10.62 -14.49 9.28
C HIS A 157 10.36 -13.52 8.13
N LEU A 158 10.15 -14.03 6.92
CA LEU A 158 9.78 -13.21 5.75
C LEU A 158 8.36 -12.68 5.88
N MET A 159 7.38 -13.52 6.25
CA MET A 159 6.01 -13.08 6.49
C MET A 159 5.90 -12.07 7.63
N ARG A 160 6.67 -12.26 8.72
CA ARG A 160 6.68 -11.27 9.81
C ARG A 160 7.29 -9.94 9.40
N ALA A 161 8.19 -9.95 8.42
CA ALA A 161 8.80 -8.74 7.89
C ALA A 161 7.89 -7.97 6.92
N GLU A 162 6.93 -8.65 6.28
CA GLU A 162 5.96 -8.04 5.35
C GLU A 162 4.54 -7.91 5.92
N SER A 163 4.21 -8.67 6.99
CA SER A 163 2.86 -8.65 7.55
C SER A 163 2.66 -7.42 8.44
N PRO A 164 1.87 -6.44 8.02
CA PRO A 164 1.69 -5.21 8.76
C PRO A 164 0.84 -5.41 10.02
N GLY A 165 1.37 -4.95 11.15
CA GLY A 165 0.63 -4.80 12.40
C GLY A 165 1.08 -5.68 13.57
N PRO A 166 0.61 -5.34 14.78
CA PRO A 166 0.94 -6.04 16.03
C PRO A 166 0.14 -7.33 16.25
N SER A 167 -0.54 -7.87 15.22
CA SER A 167 -1.43 -9.02 15.39
C SER A 167 -0.67 -10.33 15.59
N THR A 168 -1.12 -11.09 16.58
CA THR A 168 -0.62 -12.44 16.91
C THR A 168 -1.48 -13.56 16.32
N ASP A 169 -2.49 -13.24 15.51
CA ASP A 169 -3.47 -14.20 15.00
C ASP A 169 -2.84 -15.18 13.99
N LYS A 170 -2.66 -16.40 14.44
CA LYS A 170 -2.26 -17.54 13.62
C LYS A 170 -3.52 -18.27 13.16
N LEU A 171 -3.88 -18.14 11.89
CA LEU A 171 -5.06 -18.79 11.33
C LEU A 171 -4.92 -20.32 11.22
N VAL A 172 -3.72 -20.82 10.96
CA VAL A 172 -3.40 -22.25 10.84
C VAL A 172 -1.93 -22.52 11.22
N PRO A 173 -1.58 -23.79 11.60
CA PRO A 173 -0.24 -24.13 12.10
C PRO A 173 0.91 -23.90 11.12
N ARG A 174 0.64 -23.86 9.80
CA ARG A 174 1.66 -23.67 8.76
C ARG A 174 1.53 -22.30 8.10
N VAL A 175 2.56 -21.50 8.22
CA VAL A 175 2.65 -20.13 7.68
C VAL A 175 2.35 -20.05 6.18
N ALA A 176 2.83 -21.01 5.38
CA ALA A 176 2.56 -21.07 3.94
C ALA A 176 1.07 -21.27 3.62
N ASN A 177 0.34 -22.04 4.46
CA ASN A 177 -1.09 -22.24 4.29
C ASN A 177 -1.89 -20.95 4.62
N ASN A 178 -1.43 -20.17 5.60
CA ASN A 178 -2.04 -18.87 5.90
C ASN A 178 -1.90 -17.91 4.73
N ALA A 179 -0.69 -17.78 4.16
CA ALA A 179 -0.45 -16.94 3.00
C ALA A 179 -1.34 -17.35 1.82
N LYS A 180 -1.46 -18.65 1.55
CA LYS A 180 -2.28 -19.18 0.47
C LYS A 180 -3.77 -18.80 0.64
N ILE A 181 -4.34 -19.03 1.84
CA ILE A 181 -5.75 -18.71 2.12
C ILE A 181 -6.02 -17.20 1.96
N LEU A 182 -5.14 -16.35 2.51
CA LEU A 182 -5.29 -14.90 2.37
C LEU A 182 -5.22 -14.48 0.89
N TYR A 183 -4.33 -15.12 0.10
CA TYR A 183 -4.22 -14.87 -1.33
C TYR A 183 -5.46 -15.31 -2.10
N GLU A 184 -6.03 -16.47 -1.77
CA GLU A 184 -7.28 -16.97 -2.37
C GLU A 184 -8.45 -16.02 -2.10
N ILE A 185 -8.55 -15.47 -0.88
CA ILE A 185 -9.56 -14.45 -0.53
C ILE A 185 -9.33 -13.17 -1.34
N TYR A 186 -8.08 -12.71 -1.43
CA TYR A 186 -7.72 -11.52 -2.21
C TYR A 186 -8.12 -11.66 -3.68
N VAL A 187 -7.77 -12.77 -4.31
CA VAL A 187 -8.15 -13.06 -5.70
C VAL A 187 -9.66 -13.14 -5.85
N ALA A 188 -10.37 -13.81 -4.93
CA ALA A 188 -11.83 -13.93 -5.00
C ALA A 188 -12.52 -12.57 -4.94
N ILE A 189 -12.13 -11.67 -4.01
CA ILE A 189 -12.68 -10.32 -3.91
C ILE A 189 -12.32 -9.50 -5.16
N SER A 190 -11.10 -9.65 -5.69
CA SER A 190 -10.66 -8.99 -6.93
C SER A 190 -11.54 -9.39 -8.13
N LEU A 191 -11.78 -10.68 -8.31
CA LEU A 191 -12.64 -11.18 -9.39
C LEU A 191 -14.09 -10.72 -9.23
N PHE A 192 -14.59 -10.67 -8.00
CA PHE A 192 -15.93 -10.17 -7.73
C PHE A 192 -16.03 -8.66 -8.05
N MET A 193 -15.00 -7.87 -7.77
CA MET A 193 -14.95 -6.46 -8.18
C MET A 193 -14.95 -6.30 -9.70
N VAL A 194 -14.17 -7.10 -10.44
CA VAL A 194 -14.18 -7.07 -11.92
C VAL A 194 -15.58 -7.33 -12.44
N ALA A 195 -16.25 -8.38 -11.96
CA ALA A 195 -17.62 -8.68 -12.35
C ALA A 195 -18.57 -7.50 -12.07
N ALA A 196 -18.47 -6.88 -10.89
CA ALA A 196 -19.29 -5.73 -10.53
C ALA A 196 -19.03 -4.51 -11.45
N LEU A 197 -17.78 -4.24 -11.82
CA LEU A 197 -17.44 -3.14 -12.74
C LEU A 197 -17.93 -3.39 -14.17
N LEU A 198 -17.87 -4.66 -14.65
CA LEU A 198 -18.46 -5.04 -15.93
C LEU A 198 -19.98 -4.84 -15.93
N PHE A 199 -20.67 -5.17 -14.84
CA PHE A 199 -22.11 -4.87 -14.70
C PHE A 199 -22.40 -3.36 -14.65
N CYS A 200 -21.48 -2.54 -14.20
CA CYS A 200 -21.58 -1.07 -14.28
C CYS A 200 -21.33 -0.50 -15.69
N GLY A 201 -20.98 -1.35 -16.67
CA GLY A 201 -20.79 -0.96 -18.06
C GLY A 201 -19.35 -0.61 -18.45
N LEU A 202 -18.35 -0.84 -17.59
CA LEU A 202 -16.95 -0.71 -17.96
C LEU A 202 -16.55 -1.83 -18.92
N ASP A 203 -15.59 -1.56 -19.81
CA ASP A 203 -14.95 -2.61 -20.58
C ASP A 203 -14.04 -3.49 -19.71
N LEU A 204 -13.63 -4.63 -20.24
CA LEU A 204 -12.80 -5.58 -19.47
C LEU A 204 -11.41 -4.99 -19.10
N TYR A 205 -10.84 -4.17 -19.98
CA TYR A 205 -9.53 -3.58 -19.75
C TYR A 205 -9.59 -2.59 -18.58
N ASP A 206 -10.53 -1.64 -18.62
CA ASP A 206 -10.71 -0.66 -17.55
C ASP A 206 -11.15 -1.32 -16.23
N ALA A 207 -12.03 -2.32 -16.30
CA ALA A 207 -12.43 -3.09 -15.12
C ALA A 207 -11.24 -3.78 -14.44
N LEU A 208 -10.31 -4.37 -15.21
CA LEU A 208 -9.10 -5.01 -14.68
C LEU A 208 -8.13 -3.97 -14.10
N VAL A 209 -7.84 -2.89 -14.84
CA VAL A 209 -6.89 -1.86 -14.41
C VAL A 209 -7.35 -1.19 -13.11
N HIS A 210 -8.63 -0.80 -13.02
CA HIS A 210 -9.17 -0.15 -11.83
C HIS A 210 -9.35 -1.12 -10.66
N MET A 211 -9.63 -2.41 -10.93
CA MET A 211 -9.61 -3.43 -9.89
C MET A 211 -8.20 -3.61 -9.32
N PHE A 212 -7.15 -3.61 -10.14
CA PHE A 212 -5.76 -3.71 -9.65
C PHE A 212 -5.41 -2.58 -8.69
N GLY A 213 -5.78 -1.34 -9.05
CA GLY A 213 -5.55 -0.17 -8.20
C GLY A 213 -6.35 -0.22 -6.90
N ALA A 214 -7.62 -0.62 -6.94
CA ALA A 214 -8.45 -0.73 -5.74
C ALA A 214 -8.04 -1.91 -4.84
N ALA A 215 -7.79 -3.08 -5.42
CA ALA A 215 -7.42 -4.28 -4.66
C ALA A 215 -6.04 -4.14 -4.01
N GLY A 216 -5.07 -3.58 -4.74
CA GLY A 216 -3.76 -3.24 -4.19
C GLY A 216 -3.80 -2.05 -3.23
N THR A 217 -4.89 -1.26 -3.22
CA THR A 217 -4.99 0.02 -2.52
C THR A 217 -3.91 1.02 -2.97
N GLY A 218 -3.78 1.21 -4.30
CA GLY A 218 -2.72 2.04 -4.86
C GLY A 218 -3.17 3.16 -5.80
N GLY A 219 -4.37 3.05 -6.42
CA GLY A 219 -5.01 4.17 -7.12
C GLY A 219 -4.53 4.47 -8.54
N PHE A 220 -3.61 3.71 -9.13
CA PHE A 220 -3.29 3.87 -10.53
C PHE A 220 -4.47 3.46 -11.43
N GLY A 221 -4.74 4.25 -12.45
CA GLY A 221 -5.79 4.04 -13.44
C GLY A 221 -5.31 4.37 -14.85
N THR A 222 -6.24 4.36 -15.79
CA THR A 222 -6.04 4.66 -17.21
C THR A 222 -6.19 6.14 -17.53
N TYR A 223 -6.84 6.92 -16.66
CA TYR A 223 -7.23 8.31 -16.89
C TYR A 223 -6.64 9.25 -15.86
N ALA A 224 -6.29 10.48 -16.30
CA ALA A 224 -5.70 11.50 -15.45
C ALA A 224 -6.68 12.02 -14.38
N ASP A 225 -7.98 12.06 -14.71
CA ASP A 225 -9.07 12.42 -13.78
C ASP A 225 -9.60 11.27 -12.95
N SER A 226 -8.89 10.13 -12.94
CA SER A 226 -9.15 8.95 -12.10
C SER A 226 -10.57 8.37 -12.35
N ILE A 227 -11.30 8.01 -11.28
CA ILE A 227 -12.66 7.44 -11.37
C ILE A 227 -13.70 8.49 -11.82
N ALA A 228 -13.41 9.78 -11.62
CA ALA A 228 -14.27 10.86 -12.12
C ALA A 228 -14.54 10.76 -13.63
N HIS A 229 -13.61 10.19 -14.39
CA HIS A 229 -13.72 9.99 -15.84
C HIS A 229 -15.01 9.27 -16.26
N PHE A 230 -15.41 8.25 -15.51
CA PHE A 230 -16.58 7.44 -15.85
C PHE A 230 -17.91 8.15 -15.61
N ASN A 231 -17.93 9.23 -14.83
CA ASN A 231 -19.11 10.01 -14.48
C ASN A 231 -20.35 9.13 -14.18
N SER A 232 -20.15 8.05 -13.44
CA SER A 232 -21.16 7.03 -13.14
C SER A 232 -21.32 6.81 -11.64
N VAL A 233 -22.53 7.06 -11.14
CA VAL A 233 -22.87 6.81 -9.73
C VAL A 233 -22.62 5.35 -9.33
N ALA A 234 -22.93 4.41 -10.22
CA ALA A 234 -22.74 2.98 -9.97
C ALA A 234 -21.25 2.64 -9.80
N VAL A 235 -20.39 3.18 -10.67
CA VAL A 235 -18.93 2.98 -10.58
C VAL A 235 -18.38 3.59 -9.30
N ASP A 236 -18.78 4.82 -8.94
CA ASP A 236 -18.35 5.47 -7.70
C ASP A 236 -18.69 4.61 -6.48
N VAL A 237 -19.93 4.12 -6.40
CA VAL A 237 -20.38 3.30 -5.26
C VAL A 237 -19.63 1.97 -5.22
N VAL A 238 -19.51 1.28 -6.36
CA VAL A 238 -18.81 -0.02 -6.42
C VAL A 238 -17.35 0.17 -6.01
N VAL A 239 -16.62 1.10 -6.62
CA VAL A 239 -15.19 1.32 -6.30
C VAL A 239 -15.03 1.75 -4.85
N GLY A 240 -15.85 2.70 -4.34
CA GLY A 240 -15.81 3.17 -2.96
C GLY A 240 -16.04 2.07 -1.93
N VAL A 241 -17.02 1.19 -2.17
CA VAL A 241 -17.30 0.04 -1.31
C VAL A 241 -16.17 -0.99 -1.36
N PHE A 242 -15.66 -1.33 -2.56
CA PHE A 242 -14.55 -2.29 -2.67
C PHE A 242 -13.25 -1.76 -2.06
N MET A 243 -12.93 -0.47 -2.18
CA MET A 243 -11.81 0.13 -1.45
C MET A 243 -11.98 -0.09 0.06
N ALA A 244 -13.16 0.22 0.61
CA ALA A 244 -13.43 -0.02 2.03
C ALA A 244 -13.29 -1.50 2.41
N LEU A 245 -13.72 -2.45 1.55
CA LEU A 245 -13.55 -3.89 1.78
C LEU A 245 -12.07 -4.31 1.77
N PHE A 246 -11.26 -3.84 0.81
CA PHE A 246 -9.82 -4.15 0.79
C PHE A 246 -9.05 -3.53 1.96
N GLY A 247 -9.57 -2.48 2.59
CA GLY A 247 -9.05 -1.90 3.82
C GLY A 247 -9.36 -2.69 5.10
N VAL A 248 -10.22 -3.71 5.06
CA VAL A 248 -10.52 -4.60 6.19
C VAL A 248 -9.43 -5.66 6.35
N ASN A 249 -9.15 -6.07 7.59
CA ASN A 249 -8.25 -7.19 7.88
C ASN A 249 -8.75 -8.48 7.21
N PHE A 250 -7.92 -9.09 6.36
CA PHE A 250 -8.28 -10.30 5.60
C PHE A 250 -8.61 -11.51 6.48
N SER A 251 -8.13 -11.55 7.73
CA SER A 251 -8.52 -12.59 8.69
C SER A 251 -10.01 -12.58 9.01
N ILE A 252 -10.67 -11.42 8.90
CA ILE A 252 -12.12 -11.29 9.13
C ILE A 252 -12.90 -12.06 8.06
N TYR A 253 -12.48 -11.97 6.80
CA TYR A 253 -13.10 -12.74 5.72
C TYR A 253 -12.95 -14.25 5.92
N TYR A 254 -11.79 -14.70 6.42
CA TYR A 254 -11.61 -16.10 6.80
C TYR A 254 -12.61 -16.54 7.91
N PHE A 255 -12.83 -15.71 8.93
CA PHE A 255 -13.83 -16.01 9.97
C PHE A 255 -15.25 -16.02 9.41
N LEU A 256 -15.60 -15.12 8.46
CA LEU A 256 -16.89 -15.11 7.78
C LEU A 256 -17.13 -16.39 6.95
N ILE A 257 -16.12 -16.83 6.19
CA ILE A 257 -16.18 -18.09 5.40
C ILE A 257 -16.37 -19.29 6.35
N ARG A 258 -15.72 -19.28 7.52
CA ARG A 258 -15.88 -20.31 8.54
C ARG A 258 -17.16 -20.17 9.36
N ARG A 259 -18.04 -19.23 9.03
CA ARG A 259 -19.30 -18.93 9.73
C ARG A 259 -19.10 -18.58 11.21
N ASN A 260 -17.92 -18.10 11.58
CA ASN A 260 -17.64 -17.62 12.94
C ASN A 260 -17.95 -16.10 13.04
N TRP A 261 -19.24 -15.78 12.98
CA TRP A 261 -19.75 -14.41 13.00
C TRP A 261 -19.34 -13.64 14.27
N LYS A 262 -19.26 -14.35 15.39
CA LYS A 262 -18.87 -13.76 16.69
C LYS A 262 -17.42 -13.25 16.66
N ALA A 263 -16.50 -14.02 16.10
CA ALA A 263 -15.11 -13.59 15.93
C ALA A 263 -14.97 -12.46 14.91
N ALA A 264 -15.72 -12.51 13.80
CA ALA A 264 -15.67 -11.50 12.76
C ALA A 264 -16.15 -10.12 13.26
N PHE A 265 -17.38 -10.04 13.80
CA PHE A 265 -17.98 -8.77 14.25
C PHE A 265 -17.56 -8.38 15.69
N GLY A 266 -17.01 -9.30 16.47
CA GLY A 266 -16.42 -9.05 17.78
C GLY A 266 -15.09 -8.30 17.70
N ASN A 267 -14.43 -8.25 16.54
CA ASN A 267 -13.14 -7.60 16.34
C ASN A 267 -13.25 -6.09 16.58
N SER A 268 -12.45 -5.58 17.51
CA SER A 268 -12.49 -4.16 17.88
C SER A 268 -11.91 -3.26 16.80
N GLU A 269 -10.90 -3.71 16.06
CA GLU A 269 -10.31 -2.94 14.98
C GLU A 269 -11.31 -2.69 13.86
N LEU A 270 -12.09 -3.71 13.44
CA LEU A 270 -13.14 -3.55 12.44
C LEU A 270 -14.18 -2.50 12.85
N ARG A 271 -14.61 -2.51 14.10
CA ARG A 271 -15.57 -1.54 14.61
C ARG A 271 -15.02 -0.12 14.63
N TRP A 272 -13.76 0.07 15.01
CA TRP A 272 -13.09 1.36 14.95
C TRP A 272 -12.91 1.84 13.51
N TYR A 273 -12.45 0.95 12.62
CA TYR A 273 -12.28 1.24 11.20
C TYR A 273 -13.57 1.74 10.56
N LEU A 274 -14.66 0.96 10.68
CA LEU A 274 -15.96 1.35 10.13
C LEU A 274 -16.54 2.60 10.83
N GLY A 275 -16.36 2.72 12.15
CA GLY A 275 -16.80 3.88 12.91
C GLY A 275 -16.13 5.17 12.45
N ILE A 276 -14.81 5.17 12.27
CA ILE A 276 -14.05 6.34 11.78
C ILE A 276 -14.47 6.65 10.34
N LEU A 277 -14.48 5.65 9.45
CA LEU A 277 -14.82 5.83 8.04
C LEU A 277 -16.22 6.47 7.89
N LEU A 278 -17.24 5.91 8.53
CA LEU A 278 -18.61 6.39 8.39
C LEU A 278 -18.83 7.74 9.07
N SER A 279 -18.29 7.95 10.26
CA SER A 279 -18.46 9.23 10.98
C SER A 279 -17.79 10.38 10.23
N VAL A 280 -16.55 10.20 9.76
CA VAL A 280 -15.85 11.24 8.99
C VAL A 280 -16.55 11.48 7.65
N SER A 281 -17.00 10.43 6.97
CA SER A 281 -17.79 10.59 5.73
C SER A 281 -19.06 11.42 5.95
N CYS A 282 -19.81 11.18 7.03
CA CYS A 282 -21.01 11.97 7.35
C CYS A 282 -20.67 13.43 7.68
N ILE A 283 -19.61 13.69 8.46
CA ILE A 283 -19.18 15.06 8.81
C ILE A 283 -18.79 15.82 7.54
N ILE A 284 -17.98 15.22 6.67
CA ILE A 284 -17.58 15.83 5.40
C ILE A 284 -18.82 16.04 4.51
N ALA A 285 -19.74 15.06 4.41
CA ALA A 285 -20.94 15.18 3.59
C ALA A 285 -21.78 16.41 3.96
N VAL A 286 -21.97 16.66 5.26
CA VAL A 286 -22.67 17.86 5.74
C VAL A 286 -21.90 19.13 5.40
N ASN A 287 -20.57 19.12 5.54
CA ASN A 287 -19.73 20.29 5.31
C ASN A 287 -19.66 20.70 3.82
N ILE A 288 -19.67 19.72 2.88
CA ILE A 288 -19.62 19.97 1.44
C ILE A 288 -21.01 20.10 0.80
N MET A 289 -22.09 19.86 1.55
CA MET A 289 -23.46 19.87 1.04
C MET A 289 -23.84 21.15 0.26
N PRO A 290 -23.42 22.36 0.68
CA PRO A 290 -23.68 23.58 -0.08
C PRO A 290 -23.06 23.58 -1.48
N MET A 291 -21.91 22.90 -1.68
CA MET A 291 -21.24 22.81 -2.98
C MET A 291 -21.98 21.90 -3.98
N TYR A 292 -22.82 20.99 -3.47
CA TYR A 292 -23.57 20.01 -4.27
C TYR A 292 -25.08 20.28 -4.25
N GLY A 293 -25.47 21.56 -4.29
CA GLY A 293 -26.87 21.99 -4.39
C GLY A 293 -27.75 21.61 -3.20
N GLY A 294 -27.18 21.44 -2.01
CA GLY A 294 -27.93 21.07 -0.79
C GLY A 294 -28.33 19.58 -0.75
N ASN A 295 -27.87 18.74 -1.69
CA ASN A 295 -28.24 17.33 -1.73
C ASN A 295 -27.30 16.49 -0.86
N PHE A 296 -27.81 16.00 0.28
CA PHE A 296 -27.06 15.19 1.23
C PHE A 296 -26.55 13.87 0.61
N PHE A 297 -27.36 13.17 -0.17
CA PHE A 297 -26.97 11.87 -0.74
C PHE A 297 -25.88 12.01 -1.78
N THR A 298 -25.91 13.07 -2.60
CA THR A 298 -24.82 13.38 -3.54
C THR A 298 -23.53 13.71 -2.78
N SER A 299 -23.61 14.53 -1.75
CA SER A 299 -22.47 14.90 -0.91
C SER A 299 -21.92 13.67 -0.16
N LEU A 300 -22.80 12.79 0.33
CA LEU A 300 -22.40 11.54 1.00
C LEU A 300 -21.67 10.60 0.03
N ARG A 301 -22.10 10.48 -1.23
CA ARG A 301 -21.42 9.69 -2.25
C ARG A 301 -19.99 10.16 -2.44
N TYR A 302 -19.78 11.45 -2.69
CA TYR A 302 -18.44 12.01 -2.87
C TYR A 302 -17.59 11.92 -1.60
N SER A 303 -18.14 12.23 -0.43
CA SER A 303 -17.41 12.18 0.83
C SER A 303 -17.04 10.74 1.22
N PHE A 304 -17.97 9.78 1.09
CA PHE A 304 -17.68 8.36 1.37
C PHE A 304 -16.63 7.81 0.43
N PHE A 305 -16.69 8.15 -0.86
CA PHE A 305 -15.67 7.75 -1.83
C PHE A 305 -14.30 8.28 -1.42
N GLN A 306 -14.16 9.58 -1.16
CA GLN A 306 -12.88 10.18 -0.80
C GLN A 306 -12.37 9.70 0.57
N CYS A 307 -13.25 9.54 1.57
CA CYS A 307 -12.86 8.96 2.86
C CYS A 307 -12.40 7.51 2.71
N SER A 308 -13.10 6.70 1.91
CA SER A 308 -12.68 5.32 1.61
C SER A 308 -11.33 5.32 0.92
N SER A 309 -11.15 6.15 -0.11
CA SER A 309 -9.91 6.25 -0.88
C SER A 309 -8.72 6.64 -0.01
N ILE A 310 -8.85 7.68 0.80
CA ILE A 310 -7.76 8.21 1.63
C ILE A 310 -7.48 7.29 2.83
N MET A 311 -8.51 6.81 3.53
CA MET A 311 -8.32 5.97 4.71
C MET A 311 -7.78 4.58 4.38
N THR A 312 -8.16 4.03 3.22
CA THR A 312 -7.62 2.75 2.74
C THR A 312 -6.29 2.91 2.03
N THR A 313 -5.82 4.14 1.89
CA THR A 313 -4.60 4.50 1.17
C THR A 313 -4.63 4.10 -0.32
N THR A 314 -5.82 4.14 -0.94
CA THR A 314 -5.97 3.81 -2.35
C THR A 314 -5.62 4.99 -3.26
N GLY A 315 -6.08 6.21 -2.95
CA GLY A 315 -5.74 7.40 -3.72
C GLY A 315 -6.60 7.68 -4.95
N TYR A 316 -7.64 6.90 -5.25
CA TYR A 316 -8.61 7.23 -6.31
C TYR A 316 -9.42 8.49 -5.97
N ALA A 317 -9.81 9.25 -6.98
CA ALA A 317 -10.60 10.45 -6.84
C ALA A 317 -11.83 10.46 -7.75
N THR A 318 -12.95 10.97 -7.24
CA THR A 318 -14.18 11.28 -7.99
C THR A 318 -14.46 12.78 -7.97
N ALA A 319 -13.72 13.54 -7.17
CA ALA A 319 -13.80 15.00 -7.08
C ALA A 319 -12.45 15.55 -6.62
N ASP A 320 -12.17 16.78 -7.01
CA ASP A 320 -11.02 17.52 -6.50
C ASP A 320 -11.31 18.01 -5.07
N PHE A 321 -10.86 17.25 -4.08
CA PHE A 321 -11.05 17.58 -2.67
C PHE A 321 -10.16 18.74 -2.19
N ASP A 322 -9.19 19.16 -3.00
CA ASP A 322 -8.38 20.33 -2.68
C ASP A 322 -9.22 21.64 -2.72
N LEU A 323 -10.30 21.61 -3.48
CA LEU A 323 -11.29 22.69 -3.55
C LEU A 323 -12.34 22.64 -2.42
N TRP A 324 -12.34 21.60 -1.57
CA TRP A 324 -13.32 21.45 -0.51
C TRP A 324 -13.05 22.42 0.66
N PRO A 325 -14.09 22.71 1.49
CA PRO A 325 -13.91 23.56 2.67
C PRO A 325 -12.82 23.03 3.60
N GLN A 326 -12.13 23.95 4.29
CA GLN A 326 -10.94 23.68 5.10
C GLN A 326 -11.15 22.53 6.11
N LEU A 327 -12.32 22.43 6.74
CA LEU A 327 -12.64 21.33 7.68
C LEU A 327 -12.53 19.97 6.99
N SER A 328 -13.09 19.84 5.79
CA SER A 328 -13.05 18.59 5.01
C SER A 328 -11.62 18.21 4.62
N ARG A 329 -10.82 19.18 4.19
CA ARG A 329 -9.40 18.96 3.85
C ARG A 329 -8.59 18.49 5.06
N VAL A 330 -8.76 19.13 6.21
CA VAL A 330 -8.08 18.74 7.47
C VAL A 330 -8.49 17.33 7.89
N LEU A 331 -9.77 16.97 7.81
CA LEU A 331 -10.24 15.63 8.14
C LEU A 331 -9.65 14.57 7.21
N LEU A 332 -9.55 14.85 5.90
CA LEU A 332 -8.88 13.95 4.95
C LEU A 332 -7.40 13.78 5.29
N VAL A 333 -6.68 14.86 5.60
CA VAL A 333 -5.27 14.77 6.04
C VAL A 333 -5.14 13.94 7.34
N MET A 334 -6.07 14.06 8.28
CA MET A 334 -6.07 13.20 9.47
C MET A 334 -6.28 11.72 9.12
N LEU A 335 -7.16 11.41 8.15
CA LEU A 335 -7.33 10.05 7.67
C LEU A 335 -6.07 9.50 6.99
N MET A 336 -5.25 10.34 6.34
CA MET A 336 -3.95 9.94 5.75
C MET A 336 -3.01 9.33 6.78
N PHE A 337 -3.02 9.83 8.03
CA PHE A 337 -2.22 9.25 9.11
C PHE A 337 -2.80 7.95 9.64
N ILE A 338 -4.13 7.87 9.78
CA ILE A 338 -4.78 6.72 10.43
C ILE A 338 -4.56 5.45 9.62
N GLY A 339 -4.83 5.50 8.31
CA GLY A 339 -4.71 4.35 7.43
C GLY A 339 -5.79 3.29 7.65
N ALA A 340 -5.59 2.10 7.05
CA ALA A 340 -6.53 0.97 7.08
C ALA A 340 -6.30 0.02 8.28
N SER A 341 -6.99 -1.12 8.29
CA SER A 341 -6.80 -2.17 9.31
C SER A 341 -5.45 -2.91 9.11
N ALA A 342 -4.87 -3.39 10.20
CA ALA A 342 -3.73 -4.30 10.13
C ALA A 342 -4.12 -5.60 9.41
N GLY A 343 -3.21 -6.16 8.60
CA GLY A 343 -3.53 -7.34 7.79
C GLY A 343 -4.50 -7.08 6.64
N SER A 344 -4.63 -5.81 6.20
CA SER A 344 -5.22 -5.40 4.93
C SER A 344 -4.13 -5.02 3.92
N THR A 345 -4.51 -4.66 2.69
CA THR A 345 -3.59 -4.16 1.68
C THR A 345 -3.15 -2.71 1.90
N GLY A 346 -3.90 -1.92 2.70
CA GLY A 346 -3.65 -0.51 2.91
C GLY A 346 -2.37 -0.18 3.67
N GLY A 347 -1.87 1.04 3.53
CA GLY A 347 -0.73 1.63 4.24
C GLY A 347 -1.09 2.37 5.54
N GLY A 348 -0.33 3.41 5.88
CA GLY A 348 -0.55 4.27 7.06
C GLY A 348 -0.18 3.63 8.40
N LEU A 349 -0.50 4.33 9.49
CA LEU A 349 -0.17 3.90 10.86
C LEU A 349 -0.94 2.66 11.32
N LYS A 350 -2.07 2.34 10.72
CA LYS A 350 -3.05 1.29 11.04
C LYS A 350 -3.95 1.62 12.24
N VAL A 351 -5.23 1.34 12.07
CA VAL A 351 -6.26 1.60 13.08
C VAL A 351 -5.95 0.95 14.43
N VAL A 352 -5.42 -0.29 14.44
CA VAL A 352 -5.08 -0.98 15.68
C VAL A 352 -3.99 -0.28 16.49
N ARG A 353 -2.98 0.32 15.81
CA ARG A 353 -1.94 1.08 16.51
C ARG A 353 -2.50 2.35 17.15
N LEU A 354 -3.37 3.09 16.44
CA LEU A 354 -4.08 4.23 16.99
C LEU A 354 -4.91 3.82 18.22
N GLN A 355 -5.66 2.71 18.13
CA GLN A 355 -6.44 2.18 19.24
C GLN A 355 -5.56 1.84 20.45
N LEU A 356 -4.39 1.21 20.24
CA LEU A 356 -3.45 0.86 21.32
C LEU A 356 -2.84 2.12 21.96
N LEU A 357 -2.47 3.13 21.16
CA LEU A 357 -1.93 4.40 21.66
C LEU A 357 -2.96 5.13 22.53
N LEU A 358 -4.22 5.24 22.08
CA LEU A 358 -5.28 5.88 22.85
C LEU A 358 -5.57 5.14 24.16
N LYS A 359 -5.63 3.79 24.13
CA LYS A 359 -5.80 2.98 25.33
C LYS A 359 -4.63 3.09 26.28
N SER A 360 -3.39 3.15 25.77
CA SER A 360 -2.19 3.36 26.58
C SER A 360 -2.21 4.73 27.26
N MET A 361 -2.56 5.78 26.52
CA MET A 361 -2.70 7.12 27.07
C MET A 361 -3.73 7.17 28.20
N VAL A 362 -4.91 6.60 28.02
CA VAL A 362 -5.95 6.50 29.07
C VAL A 362 -5.44 5.71 30.28
N ARG A 363 -4.72 4.61 30.07
CA ARG A 363 -4.09 3.85 31.15
C ARG A 363 -3.10 4.67 31.95
N ASP A 364 -2.25 5.44 31.27
CA ASP A 364 -1.19 6.21 31.91
C ASP A 364 -1.77 7.39 32.71
N ILE A 365 -2.83 8.03 32.19
CA ILE A 365 -3.62 9.02 32.95
C ILE A 365 -4.20 8.38 34.22
N ARG A 366 -4.82 7.18 34.12
CA ARG A 366 -5.38 6.49 35.29
C ARG A 366 -4.29 6.11 36.30
N ARG A 367 -3.11 5.69 35.88
CA ARG A 367 -1.97 5.40 36.76
C ARG A 367 -1.47 6.64 37.49
N THR A 368 -1.50 7.82 36.82
CA THR A 368 -1.15 9.08 37.47
C THR A 368 -2.14 9.46 38.56
N VAL A 369 -3.45 9.25 38.32
CA VAL A 369 -4.51 9.55 39.33
C VAL A 369 -4.55 8.49 40.45
N HIS A 370 -4.33 7.22 40.09
CA HIS A 370 -4.36 6.10 41.03
C HIS A 370 -3.09 5.24 40.93
N PRO A 371 -1.95 5.67 41.55
CA PRO A 371 -0.64 5.03 41.35
C PRO A 371 -0.57 3.56 41.78
N LYS A 372 -1.41 3.14 42.72
CA LYS A 372 -1.45 1.74 43.24
C LYS A 372 -2.34 0.81 42.42
N SER A 373 -3.04 1.34 41.39
CA SER A 373 -3.93 0.52 40.56
C SER A 373 -3.15 -0.25 39.49
N VAL A 374 -3.47 -1.56 39.33
CA VAL A 374 -2.92 -2.38 38.25
C VAL A 374 -3.85 -2.23 37.04
N ASN A 375 -3.44 -1.37 36.11
CA ASN A 375 -4.17 -1.13 34.86
C ASN A 375 -3.43 -1.77 33.69
N THR A 376 -4.08 -2.70 32.97
CA THR A 376 -3.56 -3.33 31.75
C THR A 376 -4.34 -2.86 30.53
N VAL A 377 -3.66 -2.71 29.40
CA VAL A 377 -4.30 -2.46 28.11
C VAL A 377 -4.84 -3.79 27.56
N LYS A 378 -6.11 -3.80 27.14
CA LYS A 378 -6.76 -4.98 26.55
C LYS A 378 -7.17 -4.72 25.10
N LEU A 379 -6.95 -5.70 24.24
CA LEU A 379 -7.43 -5.74 22.84
C LEU A 379 -8.24 -7.04 22.67
N ASP A 380 -9.47 -6.93 22.22
CA ASP A 380 -10.40 -8.06 22.03
C ASP A 380 -10.50 -9.01 23.25
N GLY A 381 -10.48 -8.43 24.45
CA GLY A 381 -10.55 -9.19 25.72
C GLY A 381 -9.21 -9.70 26.24
N HIS A 382 -8.14 -9.70 25.45
CA HIS A 382 -6.81 -10.16 25.80
C HIS A 382 -5.90 -9.02 26.28
N THR A 383 -5.10 -9.26 27.30
CA THR A 383 -4.09 -8.30 27.77
C THR A 383 -2.97 -8.20 26.74
N VAL A 384 -2.61 -6.96 26.38
CA VAL A 384 -1.50 -6.67 25.46
C VAL A 384 -0.19 -6.57 26.24
N ASP A 385 0.86 -7.23 25.73
CA ASP A 385 2.20 -7.19 26.30
C ASP A 385 2.78 -5.76 26.25
N GLU A 386 3.47 -5.34 27.31
CA GLU A 386 4.13 -4.01 27.38
C GLU A 386 5.20 -3.85 26.28
N ASN A 387 5.86 -4.92 25.83
CA ASN A 387 6.80 -4.86 24.71
C ASN A 387 6.10 -4.47 23.40
N ILE A 388 4.86 -4.92 23.19
CA ILE A 388 4.06 -4.55 22.03
C ILE A 388 3.69 -3.06 22.10
N LEU A 389 3.25 -2.60 23.28
CA LEU A 389 2.91 -1.19 23.49
C LEU A 389 4.11 -0.26 23.27
N SER A 390 5.26 -0.61 23.85
CA SER A 390 6.51 0.11 23.64
C SER A 390 6.95 0.11 22.16
N GLY A 391 6.77 -1.03 21.46
CA GLY A 391 7.03 -1.12 20.02
C GLY A 391 6.12 -0.20 19.20
N VAL A 392 4.84 -0.09 19.54
CA VAL A 392 3.89 0.83 18.87
C VAL A 392 4.27 2.29 19.13
N GLN A 393 4.67 2.65 20.36
CA GLN A 393 5.14 4.00 20.67
C GLN A 393 6.44 4.35 19.91
N GLY A 394 7.40 3.41 19.87
CA GLY A 394 8.63 3.56 19.10
C GLY A 394 8.37 3.71 17.59
N PHE A 395 7.42 2.96 17.04
CA PHE A 395 7.01 3.10 15.64
C PHE A 395 6.42 4.50 15.35
N PHE A 396 5.54 4.97 16.21
CA PHE A 396 4.93 6.29 16.09
C PHE A 396 5.97 7.41 16.13
N PHE A 397 6.90 7.33 17.09
CA PHE A 397 8.01 8.29 17.17
C PHE A 397 8.87 8.27 15.90
N ALA A 398 9.27 7.09 15.42
CA ALA A 398 10.08 6.94 14.21
C ALA A 398 9.35 7.47 12.97
N TYR A 399 8.04 7.23 12.86
CA TYR A 399 7.21 7.72 11.76
C TYR A 399 7.27 9.27 11.70
N PHE A 400 7.01 9.95 12.82
CA PHE A 400 7.03 11.42 12.84
C PHE A 400 8.44 12.01 12.66
N LEU A 401 9.46 11.32 13.16
CA LEU A 401 10.85 11.75 12.93
C LEU A 401 11.19 11.69 11.42
N ILE A 402 10.83 10.61 10.74
CA ILE A 402 11.06 10.46 9.29
C ILE A 402 10.23 11.50 8.52
N LEU A 403 8.98 11.72 8.91
CA LEU A 403 8.11 12.73 8.31
C LEU A 403 8.76 14.11 8.37
N ILE A 404 9.25 14.54 9.55
CA ILE A 404 9.87 15.83 9.72
C ILE A 404 11.16 15.94 8.88
N LEU A 405 12.05 14.95 8.97
CA LEU A 405 13.31 14.96 8.23
C LEU A 405 13.09 14.97 6.71
N ALA A 406 12.17 14.15 6.20
CA ALA A 406 11.86 14.12 4.78
C ALA A 406 11.22 15.44 4.31
N THR A 407 10.31 16.03 5.11
CA THR A 407 9.70 17.33 4.78
C THR A 407 10.76 18.43 4.69
N VAL A 408 11.74 18.44 5.59
CA VAL A 408 12.87 19.41 5.53
C VAL A 408 13.65 19.27 4.23
N VAL A 409 13.97 18.03 3.81
CA VAL A 409 14.70 17.83 2.56
C VAL A 409 13.87 18.21 1.34
N VAL A 410 12.60 17.78 1.28
CA VAL A 410 11.69 18.09 0.15
C VAL A 410 11.42 19.60 0.06
N SER A 411 11.46 20.35 1.16
CA SER A 411 11.26 21.79 1.17
C SER A 411 12.36 22.58 0.42
N LEU A 412 13.50 21.95 0.08
CA LEU A 412 14.54 22.54 -0.75
C LEU A 412 14.06 22.89 -2.16
N ASP A 413 12.98 22.24 -2.65
CA ASP A 413 12.40 22.54 -3.96
C ASP A 413 11.57 23.84 -3.98
N GLY A 414 11.35 24.49 -2.83
CA GLY A 414 10.71 25.80 -2.74
C GLY A 414 9.20 25.82 -2.93
N PHE A 415 8.51 24.69 -2.92
CA PHE A 415 7.05 24.61 -2.98
C PHE A 415 6.41 25.03 -1.66
N SER A 416 5.07 25.22 -1.67
CA SER A 416 4.33 25.58 -0.47
C SER A 416 4.47 24.52 0.63
N PHE A 417 4.36 24.96 1.90
CA PHE A 417 4.40 24.03 3.04
C PHE A 417 3.34 22.93 2.90
N GLU A 418 2.15 23.28 2.46
CA GLU A 418 1.06 22.32 2.25
C GLU A 418 1.43 21.24 1.25
N THR A 419 2.01 21.62 0.09
CA THR A 419 2.50 20.70 -0.93
C THR A 419 3.60 19.78 -0.39
N ASN A 420 4.65 20.35 0.22
CA ASN A 420 5.79 19.58 0.72
C ASN A 420 5.39 18.61 1.84
N PHE A 421 4.62 19.11 2.81
CA PHE A 421 4.15 18.31 3.95
C PHE A 421 3.25 17.17 3.50
N THR A 422 2.25 17.46 2.67
CA THR A 422 1.30 16.43 2.24
C THR A 422 1.90 15.47 1.22
N ALA A 423 2.89 15.89 0.41
CA ALA A 423 3.67 14.98 -0.45
C ALA A 423 4.41 13.93 0.38
N VAL A 424 5.05 14.33 1.48
CA VAL A 424 5.74 13.39 2.38
C VAL A 424 4.73 12.51 3.13
N VAL A 425 3.62 13.08 3.64
CA VAL A 425 2.56 12.29 4.30
C VAL A 425 1.98 11.26 3.34
N ALA A 426 1.63 11.65 2.12
CA ALA A 426 1.05 10.78 1.10
C ALA A 426 2.00 9.64 0.71
N THR A 427 3.29 9.92 0.56
CA THR A 427 4.28 8.90 0.20
C THR A 427 4.65 7.99 1.37
N LEU A 428 4.81 8.53 2.59
CA LEU A 428 5.14 7.75 3.79
C LEU A 428 3.95 6.88 4.26
N SER A 429 2.71 7.32 4.01
CA SER A 429 1.50 6.53 4.30
C SER A 429 1.05 5.66 3.12
N ASN A 430 1.71 5.73 1.95
CA ASN A 430 1.38 5.01 0.72
C ASN A 430 -0.05 5.30 0.21
N ILE A 431 -0.40 6.58 -0.01
CA ILE A 431 -1.77 7.03 -0.40
C ILE A 431 -1.82 7.55 -1.84
N GLY A 432 -0.76 8.23 -2.30
CA GLY A 432 -0.66 8.87 -3.61
C GLY A 432 -0.95 10.37 -3.58
N PRO A 433 -2.20 10.83 -3.67
CA PRO A 433 -2.49 12.25 -3.65
C PRO A 433 -2.32 12.89 -2.27
N GLY A 434 -1.83 14.14 -2.27
CA GLY A 434 -1.78 15.03 -1.12
C GLY A 434 -2.71 16.23 -1.30
N LEU A 435 -2.21 17.44 -1.04
CA LEU A 435 -2.89 18.72 -1.26
C LEU A 435 -1.98 19.66 -2.06
N GLY A 436 -2.58 20.71 -2.63
CA GLY A 436 -1.86 21.67 -3.48
C GLY A 436 -1.37 21.01 -4.77
N MET A 437 -0.08 21.18 -5.12
CA MET A 437 0.47 20.68 -6.37
C MET A 437 0.41 19.14 -6.52
N VAL A 438 0.39 18.41 -5.41
CA VAL A 438 0.24 16.95 -5.37
C VAL A 438 -1.18 16.51 -5.01
N GLY A 439 -2.16 17.39 -5.19
CA GLY A 439 -3.58 17.09 -4.99
C GLY A 439 -4.11 16.00 -5.94
N PRO A 440 -5.42 15.69 -5.87
CA PRO A 440 -6.01 14.57 -6.63
C PRO A 440 -5.90 14.72 -8.16
N THR A 441 -5.73 15.93 -8.66
CA THR A 441 -5.53 16.24 -10.08
C THR A 441 -4.07 16.61 -10.40
N GLY A 442 -3.19 16.60 -9.41
CA GLY A 442 -1.78 16.95 -9.52
C GLY A 442 -0.86 15.74 -9.69
N ASN A 443 0.45 16.01 -9.77
CA ASN A 443 1.47 14.97 -9.88
C ASN A 443 2.80 15.41 -9.24
N PHE A 444 3.78 14.50 -9.22
CA PHE A 444 5.10 14.71 -8.59
C PHE A 444 6.20 15.07 -9.62
N ALA A 445 5.85 15.36 -10.88
CA ALA A 445 6.83 15.60 -11.96
C ALA A 445 7.77 16.78 -11.67
N ALA A 446 7.25 17.85 -11.07
CA ALA A 446 7.99 19.10 -10.84
C ALA A 446 9.02 19.02 -9.69
N PHE A 447 8.99 17.98 -8.85
CA PHE A 447 10.00 17.78 -7.80
C PHE A 447 11.37 17.45 -8.39
N SER A 448 12.44 17.89 -7.73
CA SER A 448 13.81 17.55 -8.07
C SER A 448 14.09 16.06 -7.93
N ASP A 449 15.13 15.56 -8.59
CA ASP A 449 15.56 14.16 -8.47
C ASP A 449 15.87 13.77 -7.02
N LEU A 450 16.46 14.70 -6.23
CA LEU A 450 16.72 14.49 -4.82
C LEU A 450 15.40 14.24 -4.05
N SER A 451 14.41 15.10 -4.23
CA SER A 451 13.10 14.97 -3.59
C SER A 451 12.38 13.71 -4.03
N LYS A 452 12.42 13.35 -5.31
CA LYS A 452 11.85 12.10 -5.83
C LYS A 452 12.50 10.86 -5.21
N ILE A 453 13.83 10.86 -5.01
CA ILE A 453 14.53 9.77 -4.32
C ILE A 453 14.10 9.69 -2.86
N VAL A 454 14.02 10.82 -2.14
CA VAL A 454 13.59 10.86 -0.74
C VAL A 454 12.14 10.39 -0.61
N LEU A 455 11.24 10.84 -1.47
CA LEU A 455 9.84 10.40 -1.50
C LEU A 455 9.72 8.90 -1.84
N SER A 456 10.55 8.38 -2.76
CA SER A 456 10.64 6.94 -3.04
C SER A 456 11.09 6.13 -1.82
N LEU A 457 12.06 6.65 -1.06
CA LEU A 457 12.45 6.03 0.21
C LEU A 457 11.33 6.09 1.24
N CYS A 458 10.58 7.19 1.32
CA CYS A 458 9.39 7.30 2.19
C CYS A 458 8.35 6.22 1.84
N MET A 459 8.06 6.00 0.54
CA MET A 459 7.15 4.94 0.09
C MET A 459 7.62 3.55 0.51
N LEU A 460 8.91 3.24 0.35
CA LEU A 460 9.50 1.96 0.78
C LEU A 460 9.47 1.80 2.31
N ILE A 461 9.79 2.85 3.05
CA ILE A 461 9.79 2.85 4.53
C ILE A 461 8.37 2.65 5.05
N GLY A 462 7.38 3.34 4.48
CA GLY A 462 5.97 3.20 4.82
C GLY A 462 5.47 1.78 4.60
N ARG A 463 5.72 1.22 3.41
CA ARG A 463 5.29 -0.13 3.04
C ARG A 463 5.92 -1.23 3.88
N LEU A 464 7.21 -1.10 4.20
CA LEU A 464 8.00 -2.06 4.97
C LEU A 464 7.91 -1.85 6.49
N GLU A 465 7.03 -0.95 6.94
CA GLU A 465 6.80 -0.68 8.37
C GLU A 465 8.05 -0.23 9.13
N ILE A 466 8.82 0.70 8.53
CA ILE A 466 9.92 1.46 9.14
C ILE A 466 11.10 0.58 9.59
N PHE A 467 10.90 -0.34 10.55
CA PHE A 467 11.98 -1.08 11.19
C PHE A 467 12.85 -1.93 10.24
N PRO A 468 12.31 -2.64 9.23
CA PRO A 468 13.12 -3.37 8.26
C PRO A 468 14.11 -2.47 7.51
N VAL A 469 13.72 -1.26 7.16
CA VAL A 469 14.59 -0.32 6.44
C VAL A 469 15.58 0.34 7.40
N LEU A 470 15.14 0.80 8.58
CA LEU A 470 16.05 1.39 9.58
C LEU A 470 17.14 0.41 10.01
N MET A 471 16.81 -0.90 10.06
CA MET A 471 17.81 -1.91 10.40
C MET A 471 18.92 -2.00 9.34
N LEU A 472 18.65 -1.74 8.06
CA LEU A 472 19.69 -1.71 7.03
C LEU A 472 20.73 -0.61 7.25
N VAL A 473 20.29 0.52 7.81
CA VAL A 473 21.15 1.67 8.11
C VAL A 473 21.95 1.46 9.40
N SER A 474 21.50 0.57 10.30
CA SER A 474 22.16 0.31 11.57
C SER A 474 23.48 -0.49 11.40
N PRO A 475 24.64 0.03 11.82
CA PRO A 475 25.91 -0.71 11.74
C PRO A 475 25.90 -2.03 12.52
N SER A 476 25.11 -2.12 13.59
CA SER A 476 24.98 -3.33 14.42
C SER A 476 24.33 -4.51 13.67
N ALA A 477 23.50 -4.24 12.67
CA ALA A 477 22.87 -5.27 11.85
C ALA A 477 23.88 -6.01 10.96
N TRP A 478 25.01 -5.37 10.63
CA TRP A 478 26.04 -5.89 9.72
C TRP A 478 27.21 -6.56 10.45
N ARG A 479 27.40 -6.27 11.74
CA ARG A 479 28.42 -6.92 12.57
C ARG A 479 28.04 -8.37 12.86
N LYS A 480 29.06 -9.27 12.95
CA LYS A 480 28.90 -10.71 13.23
C LYS A 480 28.35 -10.97 14.62
#